data_a64b4ff2a7e0be19aa74d41bafe01374
#
_entry.id   a64b4ff2a7e0be19aa74d41bafe01374
#
_cell.length_a   1.000
_cell.length_b   1.000
_cell.length_c   1.000
_cell.angle_alpha   90.00
_cell.angle_beta   90.00
_cell.angle_gamma   90.00
#
_symmetry.space_group_name_H-M   'P 1'
#
loop_
_entity.id
_entity.type
_entity.pdbx_description
1 polymer ?
#
loop_
_entity_poly.entity_id
_entity_poly.type
_entity_poly.pdbx_seq_one_letter_code
_entity_poly.pdbx_strand_id
1 'polypeptide(L)'
;MKRVLFDSDVLLDVLAQRQPFVIASAQALNMVTVTKMEMQIKGYVSGHAVTNIFYVLRRQIGSEMARDAISRLLLHLQVASITDEVIRAALQSSMTDFEDAVSSEAANAVGVEIIVTRNKSDFVASSVPAMLPEEFLATL
;
A
#
# COMPACT_ATOMS: atom_id res chain seq x y z
N MET A 1 -13.06 5.31 12.14
CA MET A 1 -12.58 4.96 10.76
C MET A 1 -11.12 4.54 10.85
N LYS A 2 -10.81 3.34 10.35
CA LYS A 2 -9.43 2.86 10.29
C LYS A 2 -8.80 3.26 8.96
N ARG A 3 -7.55 3.68 8.98
CA ARG A 3 -6.78 4.05 7.78
C ARG A 3 -5.62 3.09 7.59
N VAL A 4 -5.51 2.54 6.39
CA VAL A 4 -4.57 1.48 6.05
C VAL A 4 -3.84 1.84 4.77
N LEU A 5 -2.52 1.66 4.73
CA LEU A 5 -1.74 1.82 3.51
C LEU A 5 -1.32 0.44 3.02
N PHE A 6 -1.53 0.17 1.74
CA PHE A 6 -1.08 -1.06 1.09
C PHE A 6 0.25 -0.83 0.41
N ASP A 7 1.24 -1.65 0.75
CA ASP A 7 2.53 -1.64 0.08
C ASP A 7 2.40 -2.16 -1.35
N SER A 8 3.30 -1.74 -2.22
CA SER A 8 3.25 -2.09 -3.64
C SER A 8 3.26 -3.60 -3.89
N ASP A 9 3.96 -4.39 -3.06
CA ASP A 9 3.99 -5.85 -3.22
C ASP A 9 2.60 -6.47 -3.09
N VAL A 10 1.81 -6.02 -2.11
CA VAL A 10 0.45 -6.50 -1.89
C VAL A 10 -0.46 -6.14 -3.07
N LEU A 11 -0.37 -4.91 -3.55
CA LEU A 11 -1.17 -4.47 -4.69
C LEU A 11 -0.77 -5.18 -5.99
N LEU A 12 0.53 -5.42 -6.20
CA LEU A 12 1.01 -6.19 -7.34
C LEU A 12 0.58 -7.65 -7.26
N ASP A 13 0.50 -8.23 -6.06
CA ASP A 13 -0.02 -9.59 -5.89
C ASP A 13 -1.44 -9.70 -6.46
N VAL A 14 -2.27 -8.68 -6.24
CA VAL A 14 -3.64 -8.66 -6.75
C VAL A 14 -3.65 -8.39 -8.25
N LEU A 15 -2.98 -7.34 -8.70
CA LEU A 15 -3.04 -6.91 -10.09
C LEU A 15 -2.36 -7.88 -11.05
N ALA A 16 -1.29 -8.55 -10.60
CA ALA A 16 -0.55 -9.53 -11.38
C ALA A 16 -0.90 -10.99 -11.02
N GLN A 17 -1.87 -11.19 -10.12
CA GLN A 17 -2.36 -12.50 -9.67
C GLN A 17 -1.22 -13.43 -9.23
N ARG A 18 -0.35 -12.93 -8.36
CA ARG A 18 0.84 -13.68 -7.90
C ARG A 18 0.47 -14.74 -6.87
N GLN A 19 0.74 -16.01 -7.19
CA GLN A 19 0.56 -17.12 -6.26
C GLN A 19 1.81 -17.25 -5.37
N PRO A 20 1.67 -17.67 -4.11
CA PRO A 20 0.42 -18.00 -3.38
C PRO A 20 -0.22 -16.78 -2.69
N PHE A 21 0.23 -15.57 -2.95
CA PHE A 21 -0.09 -14.36 -2.19
C PHE A 21 -1.42 -13.71 -2.57
N VAL A 22 -1.90 -13.95 -3.81
CA VAL A 22 -3.04 -13.21 -4.37
C VAL A 22 -4.30 -13.33 -3.52
N ILE A 23 -4.57 -14.48 -2.92
CA ILE A 23 -5.81 -14.71 -2.18
C ILE A 23 -5.86 -13.80 -0.95
N ALA A 24 -4.86 -13.85 -0.08
CA ALA A 24 -4.85 -13.04 1.13
C ALA A 24 -4.75 -11.54 0.81
N SER A 25 -3.92 -11.19 -0.18
CA SER A 25 -3.77 -9.79 -0.62
C SER A 25 -5.07 -9.24 -1.20
N ALA A 26 -5.78 -10.03 -2.00
CA ALA A 26 -7.08 -9.64 -2.56
C ALA A 26 -8.15 -9.49 -1.48
N GLN A 27 -8.17 -10.38 -0.50
CA GLN A 27 -9.10 -10.29 0.62
C GLN A 27 -8.84 -9.03 1.45
N ALA A 28 -7.58 -8.71 1.72
CA ALA A 28 -7.21 -7.51 2.45
C ALA A 28 -7.63 -6.24 1.69
N LEU A 29 -7.36 -6.19 0.38
CA LEU A 29 -7.76 -5.04 -0.46
C LEU A 29 -9.28 -4.91 -0.51
N ASN A 30 -9.99 -6.03 -0.58
CA ASN A 30 -11.44 -6.03 -0.66
C ASN A 30 -12.11 -5.40 0.58
N MET A 31 -11.42 -5.39 1.71
CA MET A 31 -11.96 -4.77 2.93
C MET A 31 -12.15 -3.26 2.80
N VAL A 32 -11.38 -2.60 1.93
CA VAL A 32 -11.51 -1.16 1.68
C VAL A 32 -12.48 -0.84 0.55
N THR A 33 -12.88 -1.85 -0.24
CA THR A 33 -13.81 -1.67 -1.36
C THR A 33 -15.26 -1.93 -0.97
N VAL A 34 -15.48 -2.61 0.16
CA VAL A 34 -16.82 -2.92 0.67
C VAL A 34 -17.16 -1.91 1.76
N THR A 35 -18.04 -0.97 1.44
CA THR A 35 -18.52 0.00 2.41
C THR A 35 -19.55 -0.66 3.32
N LYS A 36 -19.12 -1.03 4.54
CA LYS A 36 -20.04 -1.41 5.61
C LYS A 36 -20.21 -0.19 6.52
N MET A 37 -21.46 0.14 6.83
CA MET A 37 -21.77 1.35 7.60
C MET A 37 -21.10 1.40 8.98
N GLU A 38 -20.74 0.25 9.55
CA GLU A 38 -20.18 0.16 10.90
C GLU A 38 -18.64 0.09 10.94
N MET A 39 -18.01 -0.28 9.81
CA MET A 39 -16.55 -0.39 9.74
C MET A 39 -16.07 0.20 8.43
N GLN A 40 -15.78 1.50 8.46
CA GLN A 40 -15.13 2.14 7.32
C GLN A 40 -13.63 1.98 7.45
N ILE A 41 -13.05 1.28 6.48
CA ILE A 41 -11.61 1.19 6.33
C ILE A 41 -11.24 2.00 5.10
N LYS A 42 -10.41 3.02 5.29
CA LYS A 42 -9.94 3.87 4.22
C LYS A 42 -8.57 3.38 3.77
N GLY A 43 -8.46 3.02 2.49
CA GLY A 43 -7.24 2.49 1.91
C GLY A 43 -6.41 3.56 1.21
N TYR A 44 -5.09 3.43 1.31
CA TYR A 44 -4.12 4.33 0.71
C TYR A 44 -3.04 3.54 -0.02
N VAL A 45 -2.45 4.18 -1.00
CA VAL A 45 -1.22 3.76 -1.65
C VAL A 45 -0.30 4.99 -1.72
N SER A 46 0.99 4.82 -1.44
CA SER A 46 1.91 5.96 -1.52
C SER A 46 2.15 6.38 -2.98
N GLY A 47 2.35 7.68 -3.19
CA GLY A 47 2.48 8.22 -4.55
C GLY A 47 3.59 7.59 -5.37
N HIS A 48 4.75 7.32 -4.77
CA HIS A 48 5.87 6.70 -5.50
C HIS A 48 5.62 5.22 -5.78
N ALA A 49 4.82 4.53 -4.95
CA ALA A 49 4.44 3.14 -5.22
C ALA A 49 3.59 3.01 -6.48
N VAL A 50 2.77 4.01 -6.79
CA VAL A 50 1.96 4.02 -8.02
C VAL A 50 2.83 3.93 -9.26
N THR A 51 3.91 4.69 -9.30
CA THR A 51 4.85 4.64 -10.44
C THR A 51 5.57 3.30 -10.53
N ASN A 52 5.97 2.73 -9.40
CA ASN A 52 6.60 1.42 -9.35
C ASN A 52 5.67 0.33 -9.88
N ILE A 53 4.41 0.36 -9.43
CA ILE A 53 3.36 -0.57 -9.89
C ILE A 53 3.18 -0.44 -11.41
N PHE A 54 3.11 0.79 -11.92
CA PHE A 54 2.98 1.03 -13.34
C PHE A 54 4.10 0.37 -14.15
N TYR A 55 5.36 0.57 -13.75
CA TYR A 55 6.49 0.04 -14.50
C TYR A 55 6.58 -1.47 -14.45
N VAL A 56 6.18 -2.10 -13.36
CA VAL A 56 6.09 -3.57 -13.28
C VAL A 56 4.99 -4.09 -14.21
N LEU A 57 3.80 -3.51 -14.13
CA LEU A 57 2.66 -3.93 -14.96
C LEU A 57 2.91 -3.69 -16.44
N ARG A 58 3.55 -2.57 -16.79
CA ARG A 58 3.83 -2.24 -18.20
C ARG A 58 4.62 -3.34 -18.90
N ARG A 59 5.55 -3.96 -18.19
CA ARG A 59 6.36 -5.06 -18.73
C ARG A 59 5.52 -6.29 -19.06
N GLN A 60 4.42 -6.51 -18.33
CA GLN A 60 3.60 -7.69 -18.47
C GLN A 60 2.41 -7.50 -19.41
N ILE A 61 1.76 -6.35 -19.34
CA ILE A 61 0.47 -6.11 -20.01
C ILE A 61 0.46 -4.86 -20.90
N GLY A 62 1.56 -4.14 -20.99
CA GLY A 62 1.67 -2.92 -21.79
C GLY A 62 1.18 -1.67 -21.05
N SER A 63 1.51 -0.51 -21.62
CA SER A 63 1.26 0.80 -20.98
C SER A 63 -0.22 1.11 -20.82
N GLU A 64 -1.02 0.82 -21.85
CA GLU A 64 -2.45 1.15 -21.83
C GLU A 64 -3.20 0.35 -20.77
N MET A 65 -2.98 -0.95 -20.73
CA MET A 65 -3.62 -1.82 -19.74
C MET A 65 -3.11 -1.54 -18.33
N ALA A 66 -1.84 -1.18 -18.18
CA ALA A 66 -1.28 -0.80 -16.89
C ALA A 66 -1.95 0.47 -16.35
N ARG A 67 -2.14 1.47 -17.20
CA ARG A 67 -2.86 2.71 -16.81
C ARG A 67 -4.29 2.42 -16.41
N ASP A 68 -4.98 1.55 -17.16
CA ASP A 68 -6.35 1.17 -16.85
C ASP A 68 -6.44 0.45 -15.49
N ALA A 69 -5.55 -0.49 -15.23
CA ALA A 69 -5.53 -1.22 -13.96
C ALA A 69 -5.31 -0.29 -12.77
N ILE A 70 -4.40 0.67 -12.89
CA ILE A 70 -4.14 1.65 -11.84
C ILE A 70 -5.35 2.58 -11.66
N SER A 71 -5.98 3.03 -12.75
CA SER A 71 -7.16 3.86 -12.67
C SER A 71 -8.29 3.17 -11.90
N ARG A 72 -8.49 1.88 -12.13
CA ARG A 72 -9.47 1.09 -11.38
C ARG A 72 -9.11 0.94 -9.91
N LEU A 73 -7.83 0.72 -9.63
CA LEU A 73 -7.34 0.62 -8.26
C LEU A 73 -7.64 1.90 -7.48
N LEU A 74 -7.41 3.06 -8.10
CA LEU A 74 -7.61 4.38 -7.49
C LEU A 74 -9.09 4.78 -7.35
N LEU A 75 -10.03 3.97 -7.84
CA LEU A 75 -11.44 4.13 -7.49
C LEU A 75 -11.68 3.75 -6.01
N HIS A 76 -10.82 2.93 -5.43
CA HIS A 76 -10.98 2.40 -4.09
C HIS A 76 -9.92 2.88 -3.11
N LEU A 77 -8.78 3.36 -3.61
CA LEU A 77 -7.67 3.83 -2.78
C LEU A 77 -7.42 5.31 -3.00
N GLN A 78 -6.96 5.96 -1.95
CA GLN A 78 -6.43 7.32 -2.05
C GLN A 78 -4.91 7.27 -2.14
N VAL A 79 -4.33 8.24 -2.84
CA VAL A 79 -2.88 8.37 -2.91
C VAL A 79 -2.39 9.16 -1.71
N ALA A 80 -1.47 8.57 -0.94
CA ALA A 80 -0.76 9.29 0.10
C ALA A 80 0.33 10.12 -0.58
N SER A 81 0.23 11.43 -0.50
CA SER A 81 1.09 12.37 -1.21
C SER A 81 2.53 12.29 -0.75
N ILE A 82 3.46 12.37 -1.72
CA ILE A 82 4.89 12.44 -1.44
C ILE A 82 5.30 13.91 -1.49
N THR A 83 5.27 14.55 -0.35
CA THR A 83 5.58 15.97 -0.20
C THR A 83 7.06 16.19 0.09
N ASP A 84 7.48 17.45 0.05
CA ASP A 84 8.83 17.83 0.48
C ASP A 84 9.09 17.38 1.93
N GLU A 85 8.13 17.58 2.83
CA GLU A 85 8.27 17.17 4.23
C GLU A 85 8.42 15.66 4.38
N VAL A 86 7.65 14.88 3.61
CA VAL A 86 7.72 13.42 3.63
C VAL A 86 9.12 12.94 3.22
N ILE A 87 9.66 13.50 2.14
CA ILE A 87 11.00 13.13 1.65
C ILE A 87 12.07 13.48 2.69
N ARG A 88 12.00 14.67 3.28
CA ARG A 88 12.98 15.09 4.28
C ARG A 88 12.91 14.25 5.55
N ALA A 89 11.71 13.90 6.00
CA ALA A 89 11.52 13.01 7.14
C ALA A 89 12.07 11.61 6.86
N ALA A 90 11.85 11.10 5.64
CA ALA A 90 12.39 9.80 5.24
C ALA A 90 13.92 9.77 5.26
N LEU A 91 14.56 10.85 4.87
CA LEU A 91 16.04 10.98 4.91
C LEU A 91 16.58 10.95 6.35
N GLN A 92 15.79 11.35 7.33
CA GLN A 92 16.16 11.31 8.74
C GLN A 92 15.78 10.00 9.42
N SER A 93 15.04 9.12 8.74
CA SER A 93 14.57 7.86 9.29
C SER A 93 15.73 6.89 9.54
N SER A 94 15.57 6.04 10.56
CA SER A 94 16.50 4.94 10.83
C SER A 94 16.19 3.69 10.01
N MET A 95 15.15 3.72 9.16
CA MET A 95 14.83 2.59 8.27
C MET A 95 15.93 2.40 7.24
N THR A 96 16.25 1.13 6.96
CA THR A 96 17.35 0.77 6.05
C THR A 96 17.03 1.10 4.59
N ASP A 97 15.81 0.80 4.15
CA ASP A 97 15.40 1.04 2.77
C ASP A 97 14.71 2.40 2.65
N PHE A 98 15.22 3.24 1.74
CA PHE A 98 14.70 4.60 1.57
C PHE A 98 13.27 4.62 1.02
N GLU A 99 12.96 3.75 0.06
CA GLU A 99 11.59 3.70 -0.49
C GLU A 99 10.57 3.33 0.59
N ASP A 100 10.92 2.38 1.46
CA ASP A 100 10.07 1.99 2.58
C ASP A 100 9.96 3.11 3.61
N ALA A 101 11.04 3.86 3.84
CA ALA A 101 11.01 5.03 4.71
C ALA A 101 10.06 6.11 4.16
N VAL A 102 10.07 6.33 2.86
CA VAL A 102 9.13 7.26 2.20
C VAL A 102 7.70 6.78 2.37
N SER A 103 7.43 5.48 2.17
CA SER A 103 6.09 4.91 2.39
C SER A 103 5.63 5.11 3.82
N SER A 104 6.50 4.85 4.79
CA SER A 104 6.20 5.00 6.20
C SER A 104 5.86 6.45 6.56
N GLU A 105 6.65 7.39 6.08
CA GLU A 105 6.42 8.82 6.36
C GLU A 105 5.16 9.35 5.64
N ALA A 106 4.90 8.91 4.43
CA ALA A 106 3.67 9.25 3.72
C ALA A 106 2.45 8.71 4.47
N ALA A 107 2.53 7.48 4.96
CA ALA A 107 1.47 6.86 5.76
C ALA A 107 1.22 7.66 7.04
N ASN A 108 2.30 8.01 7.74
CA ASN A 108 2.20 8.79 8.98
C ASN A 108 1.54 10.15 8.73
N ALA A 109 1.89 10.82 7.63
CA ALA A 109 1.38 12.16 7.31
C ALA A 109 -0.14 12.19 7.09
N VAL A 110 -0.73 11.10 6.64
CA VAL A 110 -2.19 11.01 6.41
C VAL A 110 -2.92 10.24 7.51
N GLY A 111 -2.22 9.93 8.62
CA GLY A 111 -2.84 9.29 9.78
C GLY A 111 -3.14 7.80 9.59
N VAL A 112 -2.37 7.13 8.74
CA VAL A 112 -2.49 5.68 8.57
C VAL A 112 -2.03 4.97 9.85
N GLU A 113 -2.80 3.98 10.27
CA GLU A 113 -2.55 3.22 11.49
C GLU A 113 -1.78 1.93 11.23
N ILE A 114 -1.92 1.35 10.03
CA ILE A 114 -1.34 0.06 9.69
C ILE A 114 -0.86 0.10 8.25
N ILE A 115 0.36 -0.41 8.01
CA ILE A 115 0.88 -0.67 6.67
C ILE A 115 0.72 -2.18 6.42
N VAL A 116 -0.01 -2.54 5.37
CA VAL A 116 -0.17 -3.94 4.96
C VAL A 116 0.90 -4.25 3.92
N THR A 117 1.79 -5.19 4.24
CA THR A 117 2.95 -5.55 3.42
C THR A 117 3.27 -7.03 3.58
N ARG A 118 3.94 -7.61 2.58
CA ARG A 118 4.52 -8.95 2.71
C ARG A 118 5.91 -8.93 3.33
N ASN A 119 6.57 -7.78 3.37
CA ASN A 119 7.94 -7.60 3.85
C ASN A 119 7.95 -6.87 5.19
N LYS A 120 7.25 -7.44 6.17
CA LYS A 120 7.05 -6.82 7.49
C LYS A 120 8.37 -6.46 8.18
N SER A 121 9.41 -7.26 7.99
CA SER A 121 10.72 -7.00 8.59
C SER A 121 11.36 -5.70 8.10
N ASP A 122 11.04 -5.25 6.89
CA ASP A 122 11.57 -4.00 6.34
C ASP A 122 11.01 -2.77 7.05
N PHE A 123 9.91 -2.94 7.78
CA PHE A 123 9.21 -1.85 8.47
C PHE A 123 9.41 -1.88 9.99
N VAL A 124 10.36 -2.64 10.51
CA VAL A 124 10.60 -2.76 11.96
C VAL A 124 10.87 -1.39 12.60
N ALA A 125 11.62 -0.53 11.93
CA ALA A 125 11.94 0.81 12.42
C ALA A 125 10.91 1.87 12.01
N SER A 126 9.81 1.47 11.37
CA SER A 126 8.73 2.38 10.97
C SER A 126 7.95 2.85 12.20
N SER A 127 7.54 4.14 12.18
CA SER A 127 6.63 4.68 13.21
C SER A 127 5.21 4.16 13.05
N VAL A 128 4.86 3.64 11.86
CA VAL A 128 3.56 3.02 11.59
C VAL A 128 3.75 1.50 11.61
N PRO A 129 2.98 0.76 12.43
CA PRO A 129 3.14 -0.70 12.47
C PRO A 129 2.78 -1.36 11.15
N ALA A 130 3.50 -2.42 10.82
CA ALA A 130 3.28 -3.21 9.60
C ALA A 130 2.68 -4.56 9.94
N MET A 131 1.77 -5.03 9.08
CA MET A 131 1.13 -6.34 9.19
C MET A 131 1.16 -7.04 7.84
N LEU A 132 1.26 -8.37 7.89
CA LEU A 132 0.98 -9.20 6.71
C LEU A 132 -0.51 -9.13 6.37
N PRO A 133 -0.91 -9.39 5.11
CA PRO A 133 -2.33 -9.41 4.75
C PRO A 133 -3.18 -10.31 5.67
N GLU A 134 -2.68 -11.50 5.99
CA GLU A 134 -3.38 -12.43 6.88
C GLU A 134 -3.54 -11.88 8.30
N GLU A 135 -2.50 -11.23 8.81
CA GLU A 135 -2.53 -10.61 10.14
C GLU A 135 -3.54 -9.47 10.18
N PHE A 136 -3.56 -8.65 9.13
CA PHE A 136 -4.52 -7.56 9.02
C PHE A 136 -5.96 -8.09 9.02
N LEU A 137 -6.23 -9.13 8.21
CA LEU A 137 -7.56 -9.74 8.16
C LEU A 137 -7.99 -10.29 9.52
N ALA A 138 -7.06 -10.83 10.31
CA ALA A 138 -7.35 -11.37 11.63
C ALA A 138 -7.73 -10.29 12.66
N THR A 139 -7.45 -9.02 12.38
CA THR A 139 -7.81 -7.91 13.29
C THR A 139 -9.24 -7.40 13.08
N LEU A 140 -9.93 -7.87 12.07
CA LEU A 140 -11.24 -7.34 11.66
C LEU A 140 -12.41 -8.12 12.22
#